data_852d35517d8f9776cbfc58f531d64377
#
_entry.id   852d35517d8f9776cbfc58f531d64377
#
_cell.length_a   1.000
_cell.length_b   1.000
_cell.length_c   1.000
_cell.angle_alpha   90.00
_cell.angle_beta   90.00
_cell.angle_gamma   90.00
#
_symmetry.space_group_name_H-M   'P 1'
#
loop_
_entity.id
_entity.type
_entity.pdbx_description
1 polymer ?
#
loop_
_entity_poly.entity_id
_entity_poly.type
_entity_poly.pdbx_seq_one_letter_code
_entity_poly.pdbx_strand_id
1 'polypeptide(L)'
;MSTMIQVTEPTMVLNEEVCKSNIARMAAKAKAANVVFRPHFKTHQSREIGEWFRASGVDKITVSSLNMAMKFAEWGWNDIAVAFPVNCLEHEKINALAAKIRLNLLLVHSEGARQLSECLKYPVGVYLGVDTGYHRDGVDAGNYEKIERIMNIVAPDVNIKFEGFLTHAGHTYN
;
A
#
# COMPACT_ATOMS: atom_id res chain seq x y z
N MET A 1 -24.10 -9.92 30.77
CA MET A 1 -23.01 -9.71 31.76
C MET A 1 -21.95 -8.85 31.10
N SER A 2 -21.64 -7.68 31.66
CA SER A 2 -20.57 -6.82 31.16
C SER A 2 -19.24 -7.44 31.56
N THR A 3 -18.45 -7.89 30.60
CA THR A 3 -17.10 -8.41 30.86
C THR A 3 -16.21 -7.22 31.18
N MET A 4 -15.76 -7.10 32.42
CA MET A 4 -14.78 -6.07 32.79
C MET A 4 -13.42 -6.47 32.17
N ILE A 5 -12.88 -5.61 31.31
CA ILE A 5 -11.54 -5.77 30.76
C ILE A 5 -10.57 -5.17 31.80
N GLN A 6 -9.67 -5.98 32.35
CA GLN A 6 -8.56 -5.48 33.17
C GLN A 6 -7.45 -4.97 32.27
N VAL A 7 -7.14 -3.68 32.37
CA VAL A 7 -6.06 -3.04 31.63
C VAL A 7 -4.96 -2.67 32.60
N THR A 8 -3.77 -3.25 32.43
CA THR A 8 -2.62 -3.05 33.32
C THR A 8 -1.54 -2.14 32.71
N GLU A 9 -1.68 -1.83 31.41
CA GLU A 9 -0.79 -0.95 30.65
C GLU A 9 -1.57 -0.18 29.57
N PRO A 10 -1.05 0.89 29.00
CA PRO A 10 -1.71 1.61 27.91
C PRO A 10 -2.13 0.64 26.79
N THR A 11 -3.43 0.47 26.60
CA THR A 11 -4.00 -0.53 25.70
C THR A 11 -5.07 0.11 24.82
N MET A 12 -5.02 -0.17 23.52
CA MET A 12 -6.08 0.23 22.60
C MET A 12 -7.23 -0.78 22.67
N VAL A 13 -8.39 -0.31 23.08
CA VAL A 13 -9.62 -1.12 23.11
C VAL A 13 -10.45 -0.82 21.87
N LEU A 14 -10.82 -1.87 21.14
CA LEU A 14 -11.60 -1.77 19.92
C LEU A 14 -13.02 -2.34 20.14
N ASN A 15 -14.03 -1.62 19.64
CA ASN A 15 -15.37 -2.20 19.53
C ASN A 15 -15.46 -2.99 18.22
N GLU A 16 -15.53 -4.30 18.33
CA GLU A 16 -15.51 -5.23 17.20
C GLU A 16 -16.69 -5.02 16.25
N GLU A 17 -17.91 -4.87 16.77
CA GLU A 17 -19.13 -4.69 15.97
C GLU A 17 -19.08 -3.39 15.16
N VAL A 18 -18.66 -2.30 15.80
CA VAL A 18 -18.49 -1.01 15.13
C VAL A 18 -17.41 -1.09 14.05
N CYS A 19 -16.30 -1.75 14.33
CA CYS A 19 -15.22 -1.94 13.35
C CYS A 19 -15.70 -2.73 12.13
N LYS A 20 -16.34 -3.88 12.34
CA LYS A 20 -16.88 -4.72 11.27
C LYS A 20 -17.94 -3.98 10.44
N SER A 21 -18.82 -3.23 11.10
CA SER A 21 -19.83 -2.40 10.42
C SER A 21 -19.18 -1.32 9.54
N ASN A 22 -18.13 -0.64 10.04
CA ASN A 22 -17.40 0.36 9.26
C ASN A 22 -16.70 -0.25 8.05
N ILE A 23 -16.07 -1.42 8.19
CA ILE A 23 -15.42 -2.15 7.11
C ILE A 23 -16.45 -2.51 6.03
N ALA A 24 -17.56 -3.14 6.42
CA ALA A 24 -18.62 -3.53 5.50
C ALA A 24 -19.22 -2.33 4.74
N ARG A 25 -19.44 -1.21 5.44
CA ARG A 25 -19.95 0.04 4.84
C ARG A 25 -18.97 0.58 3.79
N MET A 26 -17.67 0.61 4.07
CA MET A 26 -16.66 1.10 3.14
C MET A 26 -16.51 0.17 1.94
N ALA A 27 -16.51 -1.15 2.13
CA ALA A 27 -16.49 -2.12 1.05
C ALA A 27 -17.71 -1.98 0.13
N ALA A 28 -18.91 -1.84 0.71
CA ALA A 28 -20.14 -1.62 -0.05
C ALA A 28 -20.11 -0.30 -0.83
N LYS A 29 -19.60 0.79 -0.23
CA LYS A 29 -19.44 2.09 -0.89
C LYS A 29 -18.50 2.01 -2.11
N ALA A 30 -17.37 1.35 -1.95
CA ALA A 30 -16.42 1.17 -3.04
C ALA A 30 -17.03 0.33 -4.18
N LYS A 31 -17.72 -0.77 -3.85
CA LYS A 31 -18.45 -1.60 -4.82
C LYS A 31 -19.51 -0.80 -5.57
N ALA A 32 -20.32 0.00 -4.89
CA ALA A 32 -21.35 0.84 -5.50
C ALA A 32 -20.77 1.91 -6.44
N ALA A 33 -19.57 2.42 -6.11
CA ALA A 33 -18.85 3.37 -6.94
C ALA A 33 -18.00 2.73 -8.04
N ASN A 34 -18.01 1.40 -8.17
CA ASN A 34 -17.17 0.63 -9.09
C ASN A 34 -15.68 0.97 -8.99
N VAL A 35 -15.19 1.13 -7.76
CA VAL A 35 -13.76 1.36 -7.47
C VAL A 35 -13.19 0.27 -6.59
N VAL A 36 -11.88 0.04 -6.71
CA VAL A 36 -11.16 -0.94 -5.89
C VAL A 36 -10.97 -0.39 -4.47
N PHE A 37 -11.41 -1.15 -3.47
CA PHE A 37 -11.13 -0.83 -2.07
C PHE A 37 -9.82 -1.49 -1.65
N ARG A 38 -8.77 -0.68 -1.47
CA ARG A 38 -7.45 -1.11 -1.01
C ARG A 38 -7.13 -0.39 0.31
N PRO A 39 -7.58 -0.92 1.45
CA PRO A 39 -7.40 -0.27 2.75
C PRO A 39 -5.95 -0.25 3.19
N HIS A 40 -5.59 0.75 4.01
CA HIS A 40 -4.25 0.89 4.55
C HIS A 40 -4.15 0.24 5.94
N PHE A 41 -3.37 -0.83 6.05
CA PHE A 41 -3.27 -1.65 7.27
C PHE A 41 -2.26 -1.15 8.31
N LYS A 42 -1.64 0.01 8.09
CA LYS A 42 -0.77 0.63 9.10
C LYS A 42 -1.48 0.99 10.41
N THR A 43 -2.79 1.20 10.34
CA THR A 43 -3.59 1.68 11.47
C THR A 43 -3.84 0.61 12.53
N HIS A 44 -3.87 -0.66 12.17
CA HIS A 44 -4.18 -1.75 13.12
C HIS A 44 -3.08 -2.82 13.18
N GLN A 45 -2.38 -3.11 12.09
CA GLN A 45 -1.31 -4.12 11.98
C GLN A 45 -1.69 -5.48 12.60
N SER A 46 -2.99 -5.80 12.64
CA SER A 46 -3.55 -7.01 13.23
C SER A 46 -3.96 -8.00 12.15
N ARG A 47 -3.60 -9.27 12.35
CA ARG A 47 -4.08 -10.38 11.53
C ARG A 47 -5.60 -10.51 11.60
N GLU A 48 -6.15 -10.47 12.80
CA GLU A 48 -7.57 -10.67 13.05
C GLU A 48 -8.42 -9.58 12.38
N ILE A 49 -8.05 -8.31 12.51
CA ILE A 49 -8.74 -7.22 11.82
C ILE A 49 -8.58 -7.38 10.29
N GLY A 50 -7.43 -7.85 9.83
CA GLY A 50 -7.22 -8.19 8.42
C GLY A 50 -8.23 -9.21 7.91
N GLU A 51 -8.54 -10.26 8.69
CA GLU A 51 -9.56 -11.24 8.33
C GLU A 51 -10.98 -10.65 8.24
N TRP A 52 -11.31 -9.63 9.06
CA TRP A 52 -12.60 -8.93 8.91
C TRP A 52 -12.72 -8.17 7.59
N PHE A 53 -11.61 -7.59 7.11
CA PHE A 53 -11.57 -7.01 5.76
C PHE A 53 -11.74 -8.08 4.68
N ARG A 54 -11.07 -9.23 4.82
CA ARG A 54 -11.19 -10.36 3.88
C ARG A 54 -12.63 -10.89 3.83
N ALA A 55 -13.28 -11.05 4.97
CA ALA A 55 -14.68 -11.44 5.08
C ALA A 55 -15.64 -10.44 4.39
N SER A 56 -15.22 -9.19 4.23
CA SER A 56 -15.94 -8.15 3.50
C SER A 56 -15.58 -8.07 2.01
N GLY A 57 -14.84 -9.06 1.47
CA GLY A 57 -14.48 -9.14 0.07
C GLY A 57 -13.25 -8.32 -0.34
N VAL A 58 -12.45 -7.87 0.63
CA VAL A 58 -11.18 -7.17 0.35
C VAL A 58 -10.09 -8.20 0.08
N ASP A 59 -9.44 -8.11 -1.07
CA ASP A 59 -8.40 -9.05 -1.53
C ASP A 59 -7.02 -8.41 -1.69
N LYS A 60 -6.90 -7.10 -1.50
CA LYS A 60 -5.67 -6.32 -1.64
C LYS A 60 -5.56 -5.23 -0.60
N ILE A 61 -4.33 -4.96 -0.16
CA ILE A 61 -4.07 -4.04 0.93
C ILE A 61 -2.94 -3.07 0.62
N THR A 62 -2.86 -2.01 1.43
CA THR A 62 -1.74 -1.08 1.43
C THR A 62 -1.05 -1.14 2.79
N VAL A 63 0.28 -1.03 2.78
CA VAL A 63 1.13 -0.99 3.97
C VAL A 63 2.17 0.12 3.86
N SER A 64 2.92 0.41 4.95
CA SER A 64 3.92 1.49 4.99
C SER A 64 5.36 1.01 4.88
N SER A 65 5.63 -0.31 4.88
CA SER A 65 7.00 -0.83 4.82
C SER A 65 7.04 -2.25 4.29
N LEU A 66 8.21 -2.67 3.81
CA LEU A 66 8.44 -4.05 3.38
C LEU A 66 8.33 -5.05 4.54
N ASN A 67 8.75 -4.68 5.76
CA ASN A 67 8.58 -5.54 6.93
C ASN A 67 7.10 -5.80 7.22
N MET A 68 6.26 -4.76 7.10
CA MET A 68 4.82 -4.94 7.24
C MET A 68 4.25 -5.79 6.09
N ALA A 69 4.72 -5.58 4.85
CA ALA A 69 4.33 -6.40 3.71
C ALA A 69 4.68 -7.88 3.92
N MET A 70 5.88 -8.19 4.41
CA MET A 70 6.32 -9.56 4.73
C MET A 70 5.37 -10.21 5.75
N LYS A 71 5.05 -9.51 6.83
CA LYS A 71 4.15 -9.99 7.87
C LYS A 71 2.74 -10.30 7.34
N PHE A 72 2.17 -9.40 6.53
CA PHE A 72 0.86 -9.64 5.93
C PHE A 72 0.88 -10.71 4.84
N ALA A 73 1.97 -10.84 4.08
CA ALA A 73 2.16 -11.91 3.12
C ALA A 73 2.18 -13.30 3.81
N GLU A 74 2.86 -13.42 4.95
CA GLU A 74 2.83 -14.63 5.80
C GLU A 74 1.41 -14.95 6.29
N TRP A 75 0.55 -13.95 6.45
CA TRP A 75 -0.87 -14.12 6.80
C TRP A 75 -1.78 -14.28 5.58
N GLY A 76 -1.19 -14.57 4.40
CA GLY A 76 -1.90 -14.95 3.18
C GLY A 76 -2.43 -13.78 2.34
N TRP A 77 -1.94 -12.55 2.54
CA TRP A 77 -2.25 -11.44 1.64
C TRP A 77 -1.34 -11.47 0.41
N ASN A 78 -1.93 -11.59 -0.79
CA ASN A 78 -1.19 -11.85 -2.03
C ASN A 78 -1.15 -10.65 -2.99
N ASP A 79 -1.81 -9.54 -2.68
CA ASP A 79 -1.72 -8.27 -3.43
C ASP A 79 -1.51 -7.13 -2.43
N ILE A 80 -0.25 -6.68 -2.33
CA ILE A 80 0.18 -5.70 -1.34
C ILE A 80 0.86 -4.51 -2.02
N ALA A 81 0.38 -3.30 -1.72
CA ALA A 81 1.05 -2.06 -2.11
C ALA A 81 1.80 -1.47 -0.92
N VAL A 82 3.07 -1.15 -1.10
CA VAL A 82 3.87 -0.39 -0.13
C VAL A 82 3.79 1.09 -0.50
N ALA A 83 2.92 1.85 0.18
CA ALA A 83 2.70 3.27 -0.08
C ALA A 83 3.69 4.14 0.72
N PHE A 84 4.96 3.88 0.50
CA PHE A 84 6.10 4.66 0.95
C PHE A 84 7.16 4.64 -0.17
N PRO A 85 7.88 5.75 -0.43
CA PRO A 85 8.90 5.77 -1.48
C PRO A 85 9.87 4.59 -1.35
N VAL A 86 10.10 3.90 -2.47
CA VAL A 86 10.92 2.69 -2.48
C VAL A 86 12.34 2.98 -1.98
N ASN A 87 12.81 2.13 -1.07
CA ASN A 87 14.21 2.10 -0.64
C ASN A 87 14.90 0.90 -1.30
N CYS A 88 15.72 1.15 -2.32
CA CYS A 88 16.40 0.09 -3.07
C CYS A 88 17.50 -0.62 -2.26
N LEU A 89 17.91 -0.08 -1.10
CA LEU A 89 18.78 -0.81 -0.18
C LEU A 89 18.10 -2.06 0.43
N GLU A 90 16.78 -2.13 0.36
CA GLU A 90 16.00 -3.30 0.79
C GLU A 90 15.70 -4.29 -0.36
N HIS A 91 16.49 -4.29 -1.44
CA HIS A 91 16.26 -5.08 -2.66
C HIS A 91 16.10 -6.59 -2.39
N GLU A 92 16.76 -7.13 -1.38
CA GLU A 92 16.59 -8.54 -1.01
C GLU A 92 15.17 -8.84 -0.53
N LYS A 93 14.60 -7.96 0.30
CA LYS A 93 13.21 -8.09 0.76
C LYS A 93 12.21 -7.87 -0.39
N ILE A 94 12.50 -6.90 -1.27
CA ILE A 94 11.68 -6.64 -2.46
C ILE A 94 11.59 -7.91 -3.31
N ASN A 95 12.73 -8.52 -3.64
CA ASN A 95 12.78 -9.72 -4.45
C ASN A 95 12.17 -10.94 -3.74
N ALA A 96 12.38 -11.08 -2.43
CA ALA A 96 11.79 -12.17 -1.64
C ALA A 96 10.24 -12.09 -1.59
N LEU A 97 9.68 -10.89 -1.55
CA LEU A 97 8.24 -10.64 -1.63
C LEU A 97 7.72 -10.83 -3.05
N ALA A 98 8.37 -10.21 -4.05
CA ALA A 98 7.94 -10.26 -5.43
C ALA A 98 7.90 -11.68 -6.01
N ALA A 99 8.78 -12.58 -5.51
CA ALA A 99 8.75 -14.01 -5.84
C ALA A 99 7.49 -14.75 -5.35
N LYS A 100 6.74 -14.19 -4.41
CA LYS A 100 5.64 -14.89 -3.71
C LYS A 100 4.28 -14.23 -3.90
N ILE A 101 4.25 -12.91 -4.03
CA ILE A 101 3.01 -12.12 -4.06
C ILE A 101 3.07 -11.05 -5.16
N ARG A 102 1.92 -10.52 -5.53
CA ARG A 102 1.85 -9.28 -6.32
C ARG A 102 2.25 -8.11 -5.44
N LEU A 103 3.51 -7.71 -5.53
CA LEU A 103 4.07 -6.58 -4.82
C LEU A 103 3.95 -5.33 -5.67
N ASN A 104 3.42 -4.24 -5.08
CA ASN A 104 3.37 -2.93 -5.72
C ASN A 104 4.18 -1.92 -4.89
N LEU A 105 5.03 -1.15 -5.56
CA LEU A 105 5.95 -0.20 -4.95
C LEU A 105 5.63 1.23 -5.38
N LEU A 106 6.10 2.22 -4.61
CA LEU A 106 5.91 3.63 -4.90
C LEU A 106 7.23 4.25 -5.38
N LEU A 107 7.24 4.79 -6.58
CA LEU A 107 8.33 5.60 -7.13
C LEU A 107 7.97 7.09 -7.03
N VAL A 108 8.97 7.92 -6.70
CA VAL A 108 8.81 9.38 -6.58
C VAL A 108 9.93 10.15 -7.29
N HIS A 109 10.95 9.47 -7.83
CA HIS A 109 12.04 10.08 -8.57
C HIS A 109 12.72 9.07 -9.51
N SER A 110 13.40 9.57 -10.55
CA SER A 110 14.05 8.75 -11.59
C SER A 110 15.22 7.91 -11.06
N GLU A 111 15.96 8.40 -10.06
CA GLU A 111 17.04 7.64 -9.45
C GLU A 111 16.54 6.36 -8.78
N GLY A 112 15.41 6.45 -8.03
CA GLY A 112 14.77 5.26 -7.46
C GLY A 112 14.26 4.29 -8.52
N ALA A 113 13.77 4.79 -9.65
CA ALA A 113 13.35 3.96 -10.78
C ALA A 113 14.54 3.19 -11.38
N ARG A 114 15.68 3.87 -11.58
CA ARG A 114 16.90 3.25 -12.12
C ARG A 114 17.46 2.19 -11.18
N GLN A 115 17.61 2.52 -9.90
CA GLN A 115 18.12 1.56 -8.90
C GLN A 115 17.19 0.35 -8.75
N LEU A 116 15.86 0.57 -8.82
CA LEU A 116 14.89 -0.52 -8.77
C LEU A 116 15.07 -1.44 -10.00
N SER A 117 15.14 -0.89 -11.20
CA SER A 117 15.36 -1.62 -12.44
C SER A 117 16.62 -2.49 -12.40
N GLU A 118 17.71 -1.95 -11.83
CA GLU A 118 19.00 -2.66 -11.72
C GLU A 118 18.98 -3.83 -10.71
N CYS A 119 18.10 -3.83 -9.72
CA CYS A 119 18.12 -4.81 -8.63
C CYS A 119 16.99 -5.85 -8.67
N LEU A 120 15.99 -5.69 -9.55
CA LEU A 120 14.85 -6.61 -9.63
C LEU A 120 15.23 -7.95 -10.27
N LYS A 121 14.77 -9.03 -9.63
CA LYS A 121 14.83 -10.40 -10.15
C LYS A 121 13.45 -10.96 -10.50
N TYR A 122 12.38 -10.32 -10.01
CA TYR A 122 11.00 -10.73 -10.18
C TYR A 122 10.13 -9.52 -10.50
N PRO A 123 9.04 -9.70 -11.24
CA PRO A 123 8.16 -8.60 -11.60
C PRO A 123 7.50 -7.94 -10.39
N VAL A 124 7.44 -6.60 -10.42
CA VAL A 124 6.71 -5.79 -9.46
C VAL A 124 5.78 -4.81 -10.17
N GLY A 125 4.66 -4.47 -9.53
CA GLY A 125 3.88 -3.31 -9.91
C GLY A 125 4.50 -2.02 -9.37
N VAL A 126 4.34 -0.92 -10.09
CA VAL A 126 4.84 0.39 -9.67
C VAL A 126 3.76 1.44 -9.82
N TYR A 127 3.53 2.18 -8.75
CA TYR A 127 2.81 3.45 -8.79
C TYR A 127 3.80 4.61 -8.84
N LEU A 128 3.51 5.61 -9.68
CA LEU A 128 4.23 6.88 -9.63
C LEU A 128 3.52 7.82 -8.65
N GLY A 129 4.25 8.22 -7.60
CA GLY A 129 3.78 9.17 -6.61
C GLY A 129 3.65 10.57 -7.20
N VAL A 130 2.46 11.17 -7.06
CA VAL A 130 2.16 12.53 -7.53
C VAL A 130 1.73 13.38 -6.35
N ASP A 131 2.37 14.53 -6.17
CA ASP A 131 1.94 15.53 -5.21
C ASP A 131 0.78 16.35 -5.80
N THR A 132 -0.35 16.31 -5.13
CA THR A 132 -1.57 17.04 -5.49
C THR A 132 -1.86 18.22 -4.56
N GLY A 133 -0.83 18.73 -3.87
CA GLY A 133 -0.93 19.91 -3.03
C GLY A 133 -0.83 19.67 -1.52
N TYR A 134 -0.56 18.43 -1.09
CA TYR A 134 -0.28 18.15 0.33
C TYR A 134 1.20 18.32 0.69
N HIS A 135 2.09 18.27 -0.32
CA HIS A 135 3.54 18.54 -0.22
C HIS A 135 4.28 17.60 0.75
N ARG A 136 3.88 16.32 0.80
CA ARG A 136 4.58 15.31 1.60
C ARG A 136 5.60 14.54 0.79
N ASP A 137 5.19 13.99 -0.33
CA ASP A 137 6.01 13.22 -1.27
C ASP A 137 5.36 13.23 -2.67
N GLY A 138 6.12 12.72 -3.64
CA GLY A 138 5.64 12.64 -5.02
C GLY A 138 6.22 13.71 -5.93
N VAL A 139 6.00 13.52 -7.23
CA VAL A 139 6.34 14.49 -8.27
C VAL A 139 5.19 15.49 -8.38
N ASP A 140 5.50 16.78 -8.49
CA ASP A 140 4.48 17.80 -8.78
C ASP A 140 3.68 17.41 -10.04
N ALA A 141 2.35 17.48 -9.94
CA ALA A 141 1.44 17.03 -11.01
C ALA A 141 1.63 17.78 -12.34
N GLY A 142 2.14 19.01 -12.30
CA GLY A 142 2.46 19.81 -13.48
C GLY A 142 3.88 19.59 -14.02
N ASN A 143 4.71 18.83 -13.33
CA ASN A 143 6.09 18.60 -13.77
C ASN A 143 6.20 17.38 -14.71
N TYR A 144 5.68 17.56 -15.92
CA TYR A 144 5.66 16.50 -16.95
C TYR A 144 7.07 15.97 -17.28
N GLU A 145 8.10 16.82 -17.26
CA GLU A 145 9.48 16.42 -17.55
C GLU A 145 10.00 15.39 -16.55
N LYS A 146 9.72 15.59 -15.25
CA LYS A 146 10.10 14.60 -14.22
C LYS A 146 9.30 13.30 -14.36
N ILE A 147 8.02 13.40 -14.66
CA ILE A 147 7.15 12.24 -14.90
C ILE A 147 7.69 11.44 -16.09
N GLU A 148 7.97 12.09 -17.20
CA GLU A 148 8.49 11.47 -18.41
C GLU A 148 9.85 10.78 -18.16
N ARG A 149 10.77 11.42 -17.45
CA ARG A 149 12.05 10.81 -17.06
C ARG A 149 11.88 9.49 -16.31
N ILE A 150 10.92 9.43 -15.39
CA ILE A 150 10.63 8.19 -14.64
C ILE A 150 10.02 7.15 -15.58
N MET A 151 9.05 7.56 -16.40
CA MET A 151 8.36 6.65 -17.32
C MET A 151 9.28 6.07 -18.39
N ASN A 152 10.27 6.85 -18.87
CA ASN A 152 11.28 6.37 -19.82
C ASN A 152 12.19 5.26 -19.24
N ILE A 153 12.27 5.12 -17.91
CA ILE A 153 12.96 4.01 -17.24
C ILE A 153 11.97 2.87 -17.00
N VAL A 154 10.78 3.16 -16.52
CA VAL A 154 9.77 2.17 -16.11
C VAL A 154 9.17 1.43 -17.31
N ALA A 155 8.82 2.14 -18.39
CA ALA A 155 8.06 1.57 -19.52
C ALA A 155 8.80 0.46 -20.30
N PRO A 156 10.12 0.54 -20.54
CA PRO A 156 10.83 -0.53 -21.24
C PRO A 156 11.26 -1.70 -20.34
N ASP A 157 11.16 -1.57 -19.02
CA ASP A 157 11.62 -2.60 -18.09
C ASP A 157 10.63 -3.77 -18.00
N VAL A 158 11.11 -4.98 -18.29
CA VAL A 158 10.27 -6.19 -18.31
C VAL A 158 9.83 -6.65 -16.92
N ASN A 159 10.54 -6.23 -15.87
CA ASN A 159 10.24 -6.54 -14.48
C ASN A 159 9.43 -5.43 -13.77
N ILE A 160 9.15 -4.32 -14.44
CA ILE A 160 8.40 -3.23 -13.87
C ILE A 160 7.09 -3.03 -14.64
N LYS A 161 5.98 -3.25 -13.96
CA LYS A 161 4.65 -2.97 -14.51
C LYS A 161 4.13 -1.66 -13.96
N PHE A 162 3.91 -0.67 -14.81
CA PHE A 162 3.24 0.55 -14.41
C PHE A 162 1.77 0.29 -14.08
N GLU A 163 1.35 0.56 -12.85
CA GLU A 163 -0.02 0.33 -12.34
C GLU A 163 -0.84 1.63 -12.27
N GLY A 164 -0.20 2.79 -12.39
CA GLY A 164 -0.87 4.08 -12.36
C GLY A 164 -0.19 5.10 -11.44
N PHE A 165 -0.95 6.14 -11.12
CA PHE A 165 -0.51 7.20 -10.21
C PHE A 165 -1.05 6.95 -8.80
N LEU A 166 -0.28 7.38 -7.79
CA LEU A 166 -0.68 7.34 -6.39
C LEU A 166 -0.44 8.71 -5.76
N THR A 167 -1.43 9.22 -5.05
CA THR A 167 -1.27 10.45 -4.27
C THR A 167 -1.69 10.26 -2.82
N HIS A 168 -1.06 11.02 -1.93
CA HIS A 168 -1.56 11.22 -0.58
C HIS A 168 -2.26 12.57 -0.47
N ALA A 169 -3.57 12.56 -0.58
CA ALA A 169 -4.42 13.74 -0.51
C ALA A 169 -4.83 14.08 0.94
N GLY A 170 -3.86 14.27 1.84
CA GLY A 170 -4.11 14.52 3.27
C GLY A 170 -4.91 15.79 3.54
N HIS A 171 -4.86 16.78 2.63
CA HIS A 171 -5.67 17.99 2.71
C HIS A 171 -7.18 17.75 2.52
N THR A 172 -7.61 16.53 2.14
CA THR A 172 -9.03 16.17 2.01
C THR A 172 -9.63 15.58 3.28
N TYR A 173 -8.87 15.52 4.38
CA TYR A 173 -9.34 14.98 5.66
C TYR A 173 -10.16 15.97 6.49
N ASN A 174 -10.20 17.25 6.13
CA ASN A 174 -10.94 18.32 6.78
C ASN A 174 -12.27 18.59 6.09
#